data_ad6cc16d9b2ad347856cf8d3c2d42a45
#
_entry.id   ad6cc16d9b2ad347856cf8d3c2d42a45
#
_cell.length_a   1.000
_cell.length_b   1.000
_cell.length_c   1.000
_cell.angle_alpha   90.00
_cell.angle_beta   90.00
_cell.angle_gamma   90.00
#
_symmetry.space_group_name_H-M   'P 1'
#
loop_
_entity.id
_entity.type
_entity.pdbx_description
1 polymer ?
#
loop_
_entity_poly.entity_id
_entity_poly.type
_entity_poly.pdbx_seq_one_letter_code
_entity_poly.pdbx_strand_id
1 'polypeptide(L)'
;MGTTSNGLYCLSGDKKISQPVTRGNIASIYEDSSKELWICTWEEGLYRIKTDSTIENFRHDPKNPNSICTDFVRSCCEDNAGNLWIGTFHGLNRYEKSTGKFQLYTANANKPDGLTHSSIWCIVKDEQGTIWLGTYFGGVNYFNPEYEIYTRYKTGDTEKEGLSSPIVGRMTEDKAVSY
;
A
#
# COMPACT_ATOMS: atom_id res chain seq x y z
N MET A 1 -3.95 -7.38 -15.86
CA MET A 1 -2.58 -6.96 -16.22
C MET A 1 -2.50 -5.44 -16.17
N GLY A 2 -1.63 -4.90 -15.36
CA GLY A 2 -1.35 -3.47 -15.25
C GLY A 2 -0.14 -3.09 -16.09
N THR A 3 -0.13 -1.88 -16.62
CA THR A 3 0.98 -1.34 -17.42
C THR A 3 1.42 0.02 -16.91
N THR A 4 2.63 0.42 -17.26
CA THR A 4 3.18 1.72 -16.84
C THR A 4 2.74 2.89 -17.73
N SER A 5 2.06 2.62 -18.85
CA SER A 5 1.68 3.68 -19.80
C SER A 5 0.32 3.51 -20.47
N ASN A 6 -0.31 2.33 -20.35
CA ASN A 6 -1.54 2.01 -21.06
C ASN A 6 -2.68 1.53 -20.15
N GLY A 7 -2.51 1.65 -18.82
CA GLY A 7 -3.54 1.34 -17.84
C GLY A 7 -3.72 -0.14 -17.51
N LEU A 8 -4.90 -0.47 -17.00
CA LEU A 8 -5.28 -1.81 -16.54
C LEU A 8 -6.15 -2.53 -17.56
N TYR A 9 -5.76 -3.76 -17.91
CA TYR A 9 -6.51 -4.62 -18.82
C TYR A 9 -6.86 -5.96 -18.17
N CYS A 10 -8.07 -6.44 -18.46
CA CYS A 10 -8.45 -7.82 -18.21
C CYS A 10 -8.11 -8.67 -19.44
N LEU A 11 -7.49 -9.82 -19.22
CA LEU A 11 -7.19 -10.80 -20.25
C LEU A 11 -7.97 -12.08 -19.96
N SER A 12 -8.60 -12.66 -20.99
CA SER A 12 -9.16 -14.02 -20.92
C SER A 12 -8.52 -14.84 -22.05
N GLY A 13 -7.64 -15.77 -21.66
CA GLY A 13 -6.73 -16.42 -22.58
C GLY A 13 -5.81 -15.39 -23.24
N ASP A 14 -5.63 -15.50 -24.55
CA ASP A 14 -4.77 -14.57 -25.32
C ASP A 14 -5.52 -13.31 -25.83
N LYS A 15 -6.79 -13.13 -25.45
CA LYS A 15 -7.61 -12.02 -25.92
C LYS A 15 -7.80 -10.95 -24.86
N LYS A 16 -7.52 -9.70 -25.24
CA LYS A 16 -7.88 -8.51 -24.46
C LYS A 16 -9.41 -8.33 -24.52
N ILE A 17 -10.08 -8.39 -23.36
CA ILE A 17 -11.53 -8.44 -23.31
C ILE A 17 -12.18 -7.09 -23.08
N SER A 18 -11.49 -6.10 -22.47
CA SER A 18 -12.17 -4.87 -22.07
C SER A 18 -11.38 -3.60 -22.36
N GLN A 19 -12.12 -2.49 -22.40
CA GLN A 19 -11.57 -1.14 -22.26
C GLN A 19 -10.77 -1.06 -20.94
N PRO A 20 -9.66 -0.30 -20.89
CA PRO A 20 -8.91 -0.15 -19.67
C PRO A 20 -9.79 0.51 -18.58
N VAL A 21 -9.74 -0.03 -17.36
CA VAL A 21 -10.38 0.56 -16.18
C VAL A 21 -9.84 1.96 -15.91
N THR A 22 -8.56 2.13 -16.14
CA THR A 22 -7.83 3.41 -16.08
C THR A 22 -6.77 3.41 -17.18
N ARG A 23 -6.41 4.59 -17.66
CA ARG A 23 -5.27 4.80 -18.58
C ARG A 23 -4.00 5.23 -17.84
N GLY A 24 -4.09 5.45 -16.54
CA GLY A 24 -2.97 5.86 -15.69
C GLY A 24 -1.92 4.76 -15.50
N ASN A 25 -0.78 5.16 -14.99
CA ASN A 25 0.31 4.26 -14.61
C ASN A 25 -0.09 3.40 -13.42
N ILE A 26 -0.06 2.09 -13.56
CA ILE A 26 -0.37 1.14 -12.49
C ILE A 26 0.89 0.91 -11.65
N ALA A 27 0.79 1.22 -10.35
CA ALA A 27 1.86 0.98 -9.39
C ALA A 27 1.79 -0.45 -8.83
N SER A 28 0.60 -0.89 -8.41
CA SER A 28 0.37 -2.26 -7.92
C SER A 28 -1.10 -2.66 -8.06
N ILE A 29 -1.34 -3.97 -7.98
CA ILE A 29 -2.67 -4.57 -7.94
C ILE A 29 -2.69 -5.52 -6.75
N TYR A 30 -3.75 -5.47 -5.96
CA TYR A 30 -3.97 -6.31 -4.80
C TYR A 30 -5.37 -6.91 -4.82
N GLU A 31 -5.50 -8.20 -4.55
CA GLU A 31 -6.78 -8.87 -4.35
C GLU A 31 -7.02 -9.06 -2.85
N ASP A 32 -8.13 -8.55 -2.34
CA ASP A 32 -8.47 -8.67 -0.92
C ASP A 32 -9.20 -9.99 -0.60
N SER A 33 -9.49 -10.21 0.68
CA SER A 33 -10.18 -11.41 1.16
C SER A 33 -11.59 -11.60 0.58
N SER A 34 -12.23 -10.50 0.15
CA SER A 34 -13.54 -10.49 -0.51
C SER A 34 -13.48 -10.73 -2.02
N LYS A 35 -12.28 -11.00 -2.57
CA LYS A 35 -12.01 -11.16 -4.01
C LYS A 35 -12.23 -9.88 -4.82
N GLU A 36 -12.14 -8.74 -4.19
CA GLU A 36 -12.17 -7.46 -4.84
C GLU A 36 -10.74 -7.01 -5.20
N LEU A 37 -10.59 -6.36 -6.36
CA LEU A 37 -9.30 -5.91 -6.83
C LEU A 37 -9.09 -4.43 -6.50
N TRP A 38 -7.97 -4.14 -5.87
CA TRP A 38 -7.51 -2.81 -5.56
C TRP A 38 -6.35 -2.42 -6.45
N ILE A 39 -6.51 -1.32 -7.20
CA ILE A 39 -5.54 -0.86 -8.18
C ILE A 39 -4.94 0.46 -7.72
N CYS A 40 -3.66 0.42 -7.35
CA CYS A 40 -2.90 1.59 -6.97
C CYS A 40 -2.35 2.27 -8.24
N THR A 41 -2.55 3.58 -8.35
CA THR A 41 -2.08 4.36 -9.50
C THR A 41 -1.16 5.50 -9.08
N TRP A 42 -0.33 5.95 -10.03
CA TRP A 42 0.62 7.02 -9.75
C TRP A 42 -0.01 8.41 -9.64
N GLU A 43 -1.15 8.66 -10.29
CA GLU A 43 -1.73 10.01 -10.38
C GLU A 43 -3.26 10.01 -10.41
N GLU A 44 -3.88 8.83 -10.39
CA GLU A 44 -5.34 8.72 -10.50
C GLU A 44 -6.01 8.18 -9.23
N GLY A 45 -5.27 8.13 -8.11
CA GLY A 45 -5.77 7.63 -6.84
C GLY A 45 -5.84 6.11 -6.77
N LEU A 46 -6.81 5.60 -6.03
CA LEU A 46 -7.04 4.19 -5.78
C LEU A 46 -8.34 3.74 -6.42
N TYR A 47 -8.29 2.69 -7.24
CA TYR A 47 -9.49 2.06 -7.77
C TYR A 47 -9.81 0.77 -7.02
N ARG A 48 -11.11 0.50 -6.88
CA ARG A 48 -11.66 -0.76 -6.40
C ARG A 48 -12.56 -1.35 -7.47
N ILE A 49 -12.32 -2.59 -7.84
CA ILE A 49 -13.20 -3.36 -8.71
C ILE A 49 -13.86 -4.43 -7.85
N LYS A 50 -15.16 -4.32 -7.67
CA LYS A 50 -15.95 -5.26 -6.91
C LYS A 50 -16.22 -6.54 -7.70
N THR A 51 -16.67 -7.58 -7.01
CA THR A 51 -17.00 -8.88 -7.63
C THR A 51 -18.14 -8.80 -8.62
N ASP A 52 -19.04 -7.81 -8.51
CA ASP A 52 -20.10 -7.49 -9.47
C ASP A 52 -19.64 -6.64 -10.65
N SER A 53 -18.32 -6.42 -10.77
CA SER A 53 -17.68 -5.55 -11.76
C SER A 53 -17.94 -4.05 -11.60
N THR A 54 -18.54 -3.62 -10.51
CA THR A 54 -18.64 -2.18 -10.17
C THR A 54 -17.24 -1.62 -9.90
N ILE A 55 -16.95 -0.45 -10.47
CA ILE A 55 -15.69 0.25 -10.33
C ILE A 55 -15.91 1.51 -9.49
N GLU A 56 -15.13 1.65 -8.43
CA GLU A 56 -15.06 2.84 -7.59
C GLU A 56 -13.67 3.47 -7.73
N ASN A 57 -13.60 4.80 -7.71
CA ASN A 57 -12.32 5.53 -7.69
C ASN A 57 -12.29 6.46 -6.49
N PHE A 58 -11.31 6.25 -5.63
CA PHE A 58 -11.03 7.07 -4.46
C PHE A 58 -9.93 8.07 -4.80
N ARG A 59 -10.30 9.35 -4.79
CA ARG A 59 -9.42 10.48 -5.08
C ARG A 59 -9.23 11.36 -3.86
N HIS A 60 -8.11 12.07 -3.84
CA HIS A 60 -7.87 13.10 -2.84
C HIS A 60 -8.85 14.26 -3.03
N ASP A 61 -9.53 14.61 -1.94
CA ASP A 61 -10.38 15.81 -1.86
C ASP A 61 -9.90 16.69 -0.69
N PRO A 62 -9.28 17.85 -0.94
CA PRO A 62 -8.78 18.74 0.11
C PRO A 62 -9.88 19.31 1.03
N LYS A 63 -11.15 19.18 0.63
CA LYS A 63 -12.30 19.61 1.45
C LYS A 63 -12.85 18.46 2.30
N ASN A 64 -12.45 17.22 2.05
CA ASN A 64 -12.91 16.05 2.77
C ASN A 64 -11.76 15.42 3.56
N PRO A 65 -11.67 15.63 4.88
CA PRO A 65 -10.61 15.05 5.71
C PRO A 65 -10.64 13.52 5.79
N ASN A 66 -11.73 12.89 5.35
CA ASN A 66 -11.88 11.44 5.29
C ASN A 66 -11.56 10.86 3.90
N SER A 67 -11.07 11.66 2.96
CA SER A 67 -10.57 11.17 1.67
C SER A 67 -9.14 10.64 1.77
N ILE A 68 -8.70 9.89 0.77
CA ILE A 68 -7.28 9.51 0.66
C ILE A 68 -6.39 10.76 0.61
N CYS A 69 -5.22 10.72 1.23
CA CYS A 69 -4.38 11.92 1.42
C CYS A 69 -3.74 12.45 0.13
N THR A 70 -3.66 11.64 -0.91
CA THR A 70 -3.07 12.01 -2.22
C THR A 70 -3.51 11.01 -3.29
N ASP A 71 -3.44 11.43 -4.55
CA ASP A 71 -3.69 10.56 -5.71
C ASP A 71 -2.48 9.70 -6.12
N PHE A 72 -1.31 9.92 -5.49
CA PHE A 72 -0.09 9.14 -5.73
C PHE A 72 -0.04 7.90 -4.84
N VAL A 73 -0.67 6.80 -5.30
CA VAL A 73 -0.82 5.55 -4.55
C VAL A 73 0.16 4.50 -5.06
N ARG A 74 0.89 3.84 -4.16
CA ARG A 74 1.99 2.92 -4.49
C ARG A 74 1.64 1.46 -4.31
N SER A 75 1.15 1.10 -3.14
CA SER A 75 0.83 -0.28 -2.79
C SER A 75 -0.21 -0.33 -1.68
N CYS A 76 -0.86 -1.47 -1.55
CA CYS A 76 -1.79 -1.70 -0.46
C CYS A 76 -1.80 -3.17 -0.03
N CYS A 77 -2.29 -3.43 1.17
CA CYS A 77 -2.62 -4.75 1.69
C CYS A 77 -3.79 -4.67 2.68
N GLU A 78 -4.47 -5.78 2.88
CA GLU A 78 -5.56 -5.90 3.87
C GLU A 78 -5.03 -6.45 5.18
N ASP A 79 -5.44 -5.86 6.33
CA ASP A 79 -5.16 -6.41 7.66
C ASP A 79 -6.13 -7.55 8.02
N ASN A 80 -5.91 -8.17 9.20
CA ASN A 80 -6.76 -9.28 9.65
C ASN A 80 -8.17 -8.83 10.06
N ALA A 81 -8.38 -7.53 10.31
CA ALA A 81 -9.68 -6.94 10.60
C ALA A 81 -10.46 -6.50 9.33
N GLY A 82 -9.85 -6.70 8.15
CA GLY A 82 -10.47 -6.35 6.86
C GLY A 82 -10.31 -4.89 6.46
N ASN A 83 -9.48 -4.09 7.14
CA ASN A 83 -9.15 -2.74 6.71
C ASN A 83 -8.04 -2.77 5.67
N LEU A 84 -8.07 -1.82 4.73
CA LEU A 84 -7.02 -1.70 3.73
C LEU A 84 -5.99 -0.66 4.17
N TRP A 85 -4.72 -1.06 4.18
CA TRP A 85 -3.58 -0.19 4.41
C TRP A 85 -2.95 0.20 3.08
N ILE A 86 -2.80 1.50 2.86
CA ILE A 86 -2.47 2.07 1.56
C ILE A 86 -1.26 2.98 1.70
N GLY A 87 -0.16 2.58 1.07
CA GLY A 87 1.06 3.37 0.98
C GLY A 87 0.97 4.40 -0.13
N THR A 88 1.25 5.64 0.24
CA THR A 88 1.25 6.76 -0.69
C THR A 88 2.54 7.56 -0.60
N PHE A 89 2.69 8.54 -1.47
CA PHE A 89 3.82 9.46 -1.44
C PHE A 89 3.80 10.40 -0.22
N HIS A 90 2.61 10.64 0.38
CA HIS A 90 2.44 11.61 1.47
C HIS A 90 2.00 11.00 2.81
N GLY A 91 1.98 9.68 2.94
CA GLY A 91 1.63 9.00 4.18
C GLY A 91 1.12 7.59 3.96
N LEU A 92 0.85 6.94 5.08
CA LEU A 92 0.13 5.68 5.14
C LEU A 92 -1.34 5.99 5.42
N ASN A 93 -2.24 5.49 4.59
CA ASN A 93 -3.67 5.60 4.83
C ASN A 93 -4.22 4.25 5.29
N ARG A 94 -5.14 4.27 6.23
CA ARG A 94 -6.01 3.16 6.57
C ARG A 94 -7.40 3.45 6.03
N TYR A 95 -7.91 2.60 5.17
CA TYR A 95 -9.29 2.65 4.69
C TYR A 95 -10.13 1.66 5.47
N GLU A 96 -11.09 2.15 6.21
CA GLU A 96 -12.03 1.34 6.96
C GLU A 96 -13.23 1.01 6.06
N LYS A 97 -13.31 -0.24 5.60
CA LYS A 97 -14.33 -0.67 4.64
C LYS A 97 -15.76 -0.52 5.18
N SER A 98 -15.95 -0.63 6.50
CA SER A 98 -17.26 -0.52 7.17
C SER A 98 -17.84 0.89 7.15
N THR A 99 -16.97 1.92 7.20
CA THR A 99 -17.38 3.33 7.27
C THR A 99 -17.09 4.11 5.98
N GLY A 100 -16.25 3.54 5.11
CA GLY A 100 -15.79 4.21 3.88
C GLY A 100 -14.83 5.38 4.12
N LYS A 101 -14.21 5.48 5.30
CA LYS A 101 -13.35 6.59 5.70
C LYS A 101 -11.87 6.23 5.59
N PHE A 102 -11.06 7.23 5.25
CA PHE A 102 -9.61 7.15 5.30
C PHE A 102 -9.09 7.84 6.55
N GLN A 103 -8.12 7.21 7.19
CA GLN A 103 -7.33 7.77 8.29
C GLN A 103 -5.88 7.88 7.84
N LEU A 104 -5.27 9.06 8.01
CA LEU A 104 -3.90 9.34 7.59
C LEU A 104 -2.92 9.19 8.76
N TYR A 105 -1.81 8.51 8.49
CA TYR A 105 -0.62 8.40 9.35
C TYR A 105 0.59 8.98 8.62
N THR A 106 1.28 9.91 9.27
CA THR A 106 2.48 10.56 8.71
C THR A 106 3.66 10.43 9.66
N ALA A 107 4.87 10.55 9.11
CA ALA A 107 6.06 10.68 9.93
C ALA A 107 5.98 11.95 10.78
N ASN A 108 6.30 11.80 12.06
CA ASN A 108 6.33 12.91 13.01
C ASN A 108 7.62 12.81 13.83
N ALA A 109 8.48 13.83 13.72
CA ALA A 109 9.75 13.89 14.43
C ALA A 109 9.58 13.85 15.97
N ASN A 110 8.43 14.31 16.47
CA ASN A 110 8.11 14.32 17.91
C ASN A 110 7.51 12.99 18.42
N LYS A 111 7.26 12.02 17.52
CA LYS A 111 6.81 10.67 17.88
C LYS A 111 7.89 9.66 17.50
N PRO A 112 8.80 9.34 18.42
CA PRO A 112 9.89 8.40 18.14
C PRO A 112 9.38 7.01 17.75
N ASP A 113 8.15 6.66 18.13
CA ASP A 113 7.53 5.35 17.85
C ASP A 113 6.64 5.34 16.59
N GLY A 114 6.59 6.44 15.82
CA GLY A 114 5.80 6.55 14.60
C GLY A 114 6.58 6.18 13.33
N LEU A 115 5.97 6.44 12.17
CA LEU A 115 6.60 6.27 10.88
C LEU A 115 7.92 7.05 10.78
N THR A 116 8.94 6.43 10.19
CA THR A 116 10.25 7.07 9.96
C THR A 116 10.22 8.04 8.79
N HIS A 117 9.36 7.80 7.80
CA HIS A 117 9.21 8.63 6.60
C HIS A 117 7.80 8.52 6.04
N SER A 118 7.23 9.63 5.55
CA SER A 118 5.86 9.64 5.03
C SER A 118 5.72 9.01 3.63
N SER A 119 6.77 8.97 2.83
CA SER A 119 6.70 8.34 1.50
C SER A 119 6.85 6.83 1.61
N ILE A 120 5.72 6.11 1.49
CA ILE A 120 5.64 4.66 1.56
C ILE A 120 5.70 4.08 0.15
N TRP A 121 6.67 3.21 -0.12
CA TRP A 121 6.88 2.63 -1.45
C TRP A 121 6.29 1.24 -1.61
N CYS A 122 6.38 0.43 -0.58
CA CYS A 122 5.81 -0.91 -0.60
C CYS A 122 5.22 -1.27 0.75
N ILE A 123 4.21 -2.12 0.72
CA ILE A 123 3.55 -2.68 1.89
C ILE A 123 3.45 -4.19 1.68
N VAL A 124 3.76 -4.95 2.72
CA VAL A 124 3.57 -6.39 2.78
C VAL A 124 2.97 -6.73 4.13
N LYS A 125 1.99 -7.62 4.16
CA LYS A 125 1.50 -8.27 5.38
C LYS A 125 2.09 -9.67 5.44
N ASP A 126 2.72 -10.03 6.56
CA ASP A 126 3.21 -11.39 6.80
C ASP A 126 2.12 -12.33 7.31
N GLU A 127 2.45 -13.61 7.45
CA GLU A 127 1.51 -14.64 7.92
C GLU A 127 1.05 -14.41 9.36
N GLN A 128 1.83 -13.69 10.18
CA GLN A 128 1.49 -13.33 11.55
C GLN A 128 0.57 -12.10 11.64
N GLY A 129 0.28 -11.46 10.51
CA GLY A 129 -0.54 -10.26 10.42
C GLY A 129 0.22 -8.95 10.68
N THR A 130 1.55 -9.00 10.77
CA THR A 130 2.38 -7.80 10.85
C THR A 130 2.44 -7.10 9.51
N ILE A 131 2.29 -5.79 9.52
CA ILE A 131 2.40 -4.97 8.32
C ILE A 131 3.78 -4.35 8.25
N TRP A 132 4.48 -4.62 7.15
CA TRP A 132 5.80 -4.15 6.83
C TRP A 132 5.73 -3.04 5.79
N LEU A 133 6.39 -1.93 6.05
CA LEU A 133 6.38 -0.72 5.24
C LEU A 133 7.80 -0.40 4.77
N GLY A 134 8.04 -0.46 3.48
CA GLY A 134 9.26 0.08 2.87
C GLY A 134 9.08 1.55 2.56
N THR A 135 10.02 2.38 3.01
CA THR A 135 9.96 3.82 2.85
C THR A 135 11.07 4.36 1.91
N TYR A 136 10.89 5.59 1.42
CA TYR A 136 11.83 6.19 0.48
C TYR A 136 13.18 6.56 1.11
N PHE A 137 13.20 7.03 2.37
CA PHE A 137 14.42 7.38 3.07
C PHE A 137 14.46 6.97 4.55
N GLY A 138 13.46 6.28 5.04
CA GLY A 138 13.31 5.93 6.45
C GLY A 138 13.59 4.46 6.77
N GLY A 139 14.05 3.67 5.80
CA GLY A 139 14.24 2.22 5.96
C GLY A 139 12.92 1.46 5.98
N VAL A 140 12.83 0.44 6.82
CA VAL A 140 11.63 -0.39 7.03
C VAL A 140 10.99 -0.03 8.35
N ASN A 141 9.69 0.18 8.34
CA ASN A 141 8.83 0.15 9.51
C ASN A 141 8.00 -1.13 9.51
N TYR A 142 7.67 -1.63 10.68
CA TYR A 142 6.68 -2.69 10.82
C TYR A 142 5.83 -2.45 12.05
N PHE A 143 4.58 -2.85 12.00
CA PHE A 143 3.64 -2.74 13.09
C PHE A 143 2.56 -3.82 12.98
N ASN A 144 2.00 -4.17 14.13
CA ASN A 144 0.78 -4.96 14.18
C ASN A 144 -0.40 -4.01 14.37
N PRO A 145 -1.40 -3.99 13.46
CA PRO A 145 -2.57 -3.10 13.58
C PRO A 145 -3.38 -3.29 14.86
N GLU A 146 -3.32 -4.47 15.47
CA GLU A 146 -4.04 -4.77 16.71
C GLU A 146 -3.43 -4.08 17.95
N TYR A 147 -2.12 -3.82 17.92
CA TYR A 147 -1.38 -3.28 19.07
C TYR A 147 -0.87 -1.86 18.87
N GLU A 148 -1.00 -1.30 17.67
CA GLU A 148 -0.51 0.04 17.29
C GLU A 148 0.98 0.30 17.63
N ILE A 149 1.77 -0.75 17.79
CA ILE A 149 3.19 -0.67 18.10
C ILE A 149 3.98 -0.64 16.80
N TYR A 150 4.68 0.46 16.57
CA TYR A 150 5.59 0.62 15.43
C TYR A 150 7.01 0.28 15.85
N THR A 151 7.66 -0.56 15.06
CA THR A 151 9.08 -0.84 15.18
C THR A 151 9.76 -0.49 13.86
N ARG A 152 11.07 -0.29 13.87
CA ARG A 152 11.79 0.21 12.71
C ARG A 152 13.17 -0.43 12.57
N TYR A 153 13.52 -0.73 11.30
CA TYR A 153 14.88 -1.03 10.89
C TYR A 153 15.42 0.15 10.08
N LYS A 154 16.42 0.81 10.60
CA LYS A 154 17.15 1.87 9.90
C LYS A 154 18.46 1.33 9.32
N THR A 155 19.13 2.12 8.51
CA THR A 155 20.54 1.91 8.19
C THR A 155 21.33 1.96 9.50
N GLY A 156 22.09 0.90 9.78
CA GLY A 156 22.86 0.78 11.02
C GLY A 156 24.05 1.75 11.06
N ASP A 157 24.41 2.17 12.26
CA ASP A 157 25.64 2.92 12.50
C ASP A 157 26.90 2.02 12.44
N THR A 158 26.72 0.69 12.30
CA THR A 158 27.80 -0.29 12.17
C THR A 158 27.55 -1.20 10.97
N GLU A 159 28.61 -1.57 10.25
CA GLU A 159 28.59 -2.39 9.03
C GLU A 159 27.93 -3.79 9.18
N LYS A 160 27.59 -4.18 10.40
CA LYS A 160 27.07 -5.53 10.71
C LYS A 160 25.57 -5.57 11.07
N GLU A 161 24.95 -4.45 11.40
CA GLU A 161 23.57 -4.42 11.87
C GLU A 161 22.78 -3.29 11.18
N GLY A 162 21.81 -3.64 10.34
CA GLY A 162 20.90 -2.71 9.70
C GLY A 162 20.82 -2.86 8.20
N LEU A 163 20.02 -1.99 7.59
CA LEU A 163 19.85 -1.94 6.15
C LEU A 163 21.06 -1.28 5.48
N SER A 164 21.45 -1.78 4.32
CA SER A 164 22.49 -1.17 3.48
C SER A 164 22.06 0.14 2.81
N SER A 165 20.75 0.39 2.72
CA SER A 165 20.16 1.59 2.13
C SER A 165 18.91 2.01 2.90
N PRO A 166 18.67 3.32 3.08
CA PRO A 166 17.42 3.83 3.64
C PRO A 166 16.24 3.74 2.67
N ILE A 167 16.50 3.45 1.39
CA ILE A 167 15.46 3.34 0.35
C ILE A 167 15.07 1.87 0.21
N VAL A 168 13.79 1.58 0.48
CA VAL A 168 13.22 0.25 0.36
C VAL A 168 12.08 0.27 -0.65
N GLY A 169 12.42 -0.13 -1.88
CA GLY A 169 11.49 -0.07 -3.02
C GLY A 169 10.59 -1.28 -3.16
N ARG A 170 10.99 -2.43 -2.63
CA ARG A 170 10.22 -3.68 -2.71
C ARG A 170 10.56 -4.61 -1.55
N MET A 171 9.54 -5.30 -1.07
CA MET A 171 9.66 -6.38 -0.08
C MET A 171 8.82 -7.57 -0.55
N THR A 172 9.19 -8.75 -0.11
CA THR A 172 8.43 -9.99 -0.30
C THR A 172 8.69 -10.89 0.90
N GLU A 173 7.67 -11.61 1.31
CA GLU A 173 7.82 -12.67 2.28
C GLU A 173 8.37 -13.92 1.58
N ASP A 174 9.42 -14.50 2.14
CA ASP A 174 9.93 -15.79 1.70
C ASP A 174 9.19 -16.89 2.47
N LYS A 175 8.49 -17.75 1.74
CA LYS A 175 7.92 -18.96 2.35
C LYS A 175 9.08 -19.91 2.60
N ALA A 176 9.60 -19.90 3.83
CA ALA A 176 10.61 -20.84 4.26
C ALA A 176 10.11 -22.27 3.96
N VAL A 177 10.78 -22.93 3.03
CA VAL A 177 10.62 -24.37 2.86
C VAL A 177 11.25 -25.00 4.09
N SER A 178 10.43 -25.41 5.06
CA SER A 178 10.90 -26.25 6.15
C SER A 178 11.34 -27.58 5.55
N TYR A 179 12.64 -27.83 5.55
CA TYR A 179 13.25 -29.14 5.27
C TYR A 179 13.08 -30.08 6.45
#